data_931863024e9a8465acf9626a409480b2
#
_entry.id   931863024e9a8465acf9626a409480b2
#
_cell.length_a   1.000
_cell.length_b   1.000
_cell.length_c   1.000
_cell.angle_alpha   90.00
_cell.angle_beta   90.00
_cell.angle_gamma   90.00
#
_symmetry.space_group_name_H-M   'P 1'
#
loop_
_entity.id
_entity.type
_entity.pdbx_description
1 polymer ?
#
loop_
_entity_poly.entity_id
_entity_poly.type
_entity_poly.pdbx_seq_one_letter_code
_entity_poly.pdbx_strand_id
1 'polypeptide(L)'
;MIEVLISVFVLAVGLLGLASLQARSLQFNFSAYQRSQANIMAYDIIDRMRANPTVALAGSYNLALGAGPVSMTDCQAAAANCTPGDMANFDLTQWVCGLGNWNETATCQAFNIRGPLGEGDGSVQITPNGSNVTITVNISWVDDRTRDVGDANRIETFTVSSVL
;
A
#
# COMPACT_ATOMS: atom_id res chain seq x y z
N MET A 1 13.38 33.16 45.46
CA MET A 1 12.26 32.17 45.33
C MET A 1 11.50 32.37 44.04
N ILE A 2 11.01 33.59 43.71
CA ILE A 2 10.27 33.86 42.46
C ILE A 2 11.10 33.62 41.21
N GLU A 3 12.38 33.88 41.26
CA GLU A 3 13.33 33.70 40.14
C GLU A 3 13.46 32.25 39.71
N VAL A 4 13.49 31.32 40.68
CA VAL A 4 13.50 29.86 40.41
C VAL A 4 12.19 29.43 39.78
N LEU A 5 11.04 29.93 40.21
CA LEU A 5 9.74 29.62 39.64
C LEU A 5 9.65 30.07 38.17
N ILE A 6 10.12 31.29 37.86
CA ILE A 6 10.16 31.81 36.51
C ILE A 6 11.09 30.99 35.63
N SER A 7 12.25 30.60 36.12
CA SER A 7 13.22 29.81 35.39
C SER A 7 12.64 28.40 35.03
N VAL A 8 12.00 27.74 35.96
CA VAL A 8 11.35 26.43 35.74
C VAL A 8 10.19 26.58 34.78
N PHE A 9 9.39 27.64 34.86
CA PHE A 9 8.28 27.87 33.95
C PHE A 9 8.76 28.07 32.51
N VAL A 10 9.78 28.90 32.28
CA VAL A 10 10.37 29.15 30.95
C VAL A 10 10.92 27.82 30.36
N LEU A 11 11.61 27.05 31.20
CA LEU A 11 12.16 25.75 30.80
C LEU A 11 11.06 24.75 30.44
N ALA A 12 9.96 24.70 31.19
CA ALA A 12 8.82 23.84 30.92
C ALA A 12 8.15 24.19 29.57
N VAL A 13 7.91 25.47 29.30
CA VAL A 13 7.35 25.96 28.02
C VAL A 13 8.28 25.59 26.84
N GLY A 14 9.59 25.77 27.02
CA GLY A 14 10.58 25.39 26.01
C GLY A 14 10.57 23.89 25.70
N LEU A 15 10.50 23.05 26.70
CA LEU A 15 10.43 21.59 26.52
C LEU A 15 9.11 21.15 25.84
N LEU A 16 7.98 21.77 26.19
CA LEU A 16 6.70 21.51 25.50
C LEU A 16 6.75 21.87 24.03
N GLY A 17 7.40 22.99 23.67
CA GLY A 17 7.62 23.38 22.28
C GLY A 17 8.44 22.35 21.51
N LEU A 18 9.53 21.85 22.08
CA LEU A 18 10.36 20.81 21.48
C LEU A 18 9.58 19.49 21.31
N ALA A 19 8.82 19.09 22.31
CA ALA A 19 8.00 17.87 22.27
C ALA A 19 6.96 17.95 21.12
N SER A 20 6.32 19.10 20.92
CA SER A 20 5.37 19.32 19.82
C SER A 20 6.04 19.18 18.44
N LEU A 21 7.24 19.75 18.27
CA LEU A 21 8.00 19.63 17.02
C LEU A 21 8.41 18.18 16.74
N GLN A 22 8.84 17.44 17.75
CA GLN A 22 9.20 16.02 17.60
C GLN A 22 8.00 15.18 17.19
N ALA A 23 6.82 15.42 17.79
CA ALA A 23 5.61 14.70 17.43
C ALA A 23 5.22 14.93 15.96
N ARG A 24 5.28 16.18 15.47
CA ARG A 24 5.02 16.50 14.07
C ARG A 24 6.05 15.87 13.14
N SER A 25 7.33 15.89 13.50
CA SER A 25 8.40 15.26 12.70
C SER A 25 8.17 13.77 12.52
N LEU A 26 7.73 13.07 13.56
CA LEU A 26 7.40 11.64 13.48
C LEU A 26 6.21 11.37 12.55
N GLN A 27 5.18 12.22 12.58
CA GLN A 27 4.05 12.10 11.66
C GLN A 27 4.47 12.26 10.21
N PHE A 28 5.26 13.27 9.88
CA PHE A 28 5.78 13.47 8.52
C PHE A 28 6.67 12.32 8.05
N ASN A 29 7.52 11.79 8.92
CA ASN A 29 8.38 10.66 8.59
C ASN A 29 7.53 9.40 8.30
N PHE A 30 6.46 9.18 9.06
CA PHE A 30 5.58 8.03 8.85
C PHE A 30 4.80 8.15 7.53
N SER A 31 4.26 9.33 7.22
CA SER A 31 3.61 9.60 5.93
C SER A 31 4.57 9.39 4.74
N ALA A 32 5.80 9.93 4.84
CA ALA A 32 6.82 9.70 3.82
C ALA A 32 7.18 8.21 3.65
N TYR A 33 7.24 7.46 4.75
CA TYR A 33 7.47 6.02 4.73
C TYR A 33 6.32 5.28 4.00
N GLN A 34 5.06 5.57 4.34
CA GLN A 34 3.91 4.95 3.67
C GLN A 34 3.91 5.23 2.17
N ARG A 35 4.18 6.46 1.76
CA ARG A 35 4.29 6.83 0.33
C ARG A 35 5.42 6.08 -0.37
N SER A 36 6.56 5.87 0.29
CA SER A 36 7.66 5.06 -0.24
C SER A 36 7.25 3.59 -0.40
N GLN A 37 6.51 3.03 0.56
CA GLN A 37 6.00 1.66 0.47
C GLN A 37 4.98 1.51 -0.68
N ALA A 38 4.06 2.46 -0.83
CA ALA A 38 3.10 2.45 -1.93
C ALA A 38 3.81 2.46 -3.30
N ASN A 39 4.86 3.28 -3.44
CA ASN A 39 5.68 3.31 -4.65
C ASN A 39 6.30 1.93 -4.96
N ILE A 40 6.96 1.32 -3.96
CA ILE A 40 7.60 0.00 -4.12
C ILE A 40 6.55 -1.05 -4.53
N MET A 41 5.39 -1.06 -3.89
CA MET A 41 4.31 -2.01 -4.20
C MET A 41 3.71 -1.80 -5.59
N ALA A 42 3.60 -0.54 -6.05
CA ALA A 42 3.10 -0.26 -7.39
C ALA A 42 4.05 -0.80 -8.47
N TYR A 43 5.35 -0.65 -8.29
CA TYR A 43 6.33 -1.22 -9.22
C TYR A 43 6.44 -2.73 -9.11
N ASP A 44 6.28 -3.31 -7.92
CA ASP A 44 6.28 -4.77 -7.73
C ASP A 44 5.22 -5.46 -8.60
N ILE A 45 3.97 -4.98 -8.58
CA ILE A 45 2.91 -5.59 -9.39
C ILE A 45 3.16 -5.36 -10.89
N ILE A 46 3.69 -4.20 -11.30
CA ILE A 46 4.05 -3.93 -12.70
C ILE A 46 5.13 -4.91 -13.18
N ASP A 47 6.14 -5.17 -12.37
CA ASP A 47 7.22 -6.07 -12.74
C ASP A 47 6.75 -7.54 -12.78
N ARG A 48 5.83 -7.95 -11.91
CA ARG A 48 5.17 -9.27 -12.00
C ARG A 48 4.37 -9.41 -13.30
N MET A 49 3.65 -8.36 -13.71
CA MET A 49 2.94 -8.33 -15.00
C MET A 49 3.90 -8.45 -16.18
N ARG A 50 5.05 -7.79 -16.11
CA ARG A 50 6.11 -7.89 -17.14
C ARG A 50 6.71 -9.30 -17.23
N ALA A 51 6.77 -10.02 -16.12
CA ALA A 51 7.21 -11.41 -16.09
C ALA A 51 6.18 -12.39 -16.68
N ASN A 52 4.89 -11.96 -16.77
CA ASN A 52 3.79 -12.77 -17.30
C ASN A 52 2.98 -12.01 -18.36
N PRO A 53 3.62 -11.55 -19.46
CA PRO A 53 3.04 -10.56 -20.38
C PRO A 53 1.81 -11.06 -21.13
N THR A 54 1.76 -12.32 -21.53
CA THR A 54 0.63 -12.89 -22.29
C THR A 54 -0.67 -12.78 -21.51
N VAL A 55 -0.64 -13.11 -20.22
CA VAL A 55 -1.81 -13.11 -19.33
C VAL A 55 -2.14 -11.68 -18.90
N ALA A 56 -1.11 -10.84 -18.73
CA ALA A 56 -1.30 -9.42 -18.44
C ALA A 56 -2.01 -8.72 -19.61
N LEU A 57 -1.57 -8.94 -20.85
CA LEU A 57 -2.23 -8.39 -22.05
C LEU A 57 -3.68 -8.90 -22.23
N ALA A 58 -3.99 -10.10 -21.76
CA ALA A 58 -5.35 -10.63 -21.72
C ALA A 58 -6.24 -10.01 -20.61
N GLY A 59 -5.69 -9.12 -19.78
CA GLY A 59 -6.43 -8.41 -18.73
C GLY A 59 -6.61 -9.21 -17.43
N SER A 60 -5.93 -10.34 -17.26
CA SER A 60 -6.08 -11.19 -16.06
C SER A 60 -5.55 -10.55 -14.77
N TYR A 61 -4.77 -9.48 -14.89
CA TYR A 61 -4.33 -8.66 -13.75
C TYR A 61 -5.25 -7.47 -13.45
N ASN A 62 -6.38 -7.30 -14.17
CA ASN A 62 -7.34 -6.26 -13.82
C ASN A 62 -7.93 -6.51 -12.44
N LEU A 63 -7.85 -5.52 -11.58
CA LEU A 63 -8.34 -5.55 -10.21
C LEU A 63 -9.03 -4.22 -9.88
N ALA A 64 -10.27 -4.29 -9.43
CA ALA A 64 -11.00 -3.11 -8.97
C ALA A 64 -10.55 -2.72 -7.55
N LEU A 65 -10.63 -1.44 -7.24
CA LEU A 65 -10.46 -0.96 -5.86
C LEU A 65 -11.53 -1.62 -4.96
N GLY A 66 -11.14 -2.05 -3.78
CA GLY A 66 -12.01 -2.79 -2.85
C GLY A 66 -12.12 -4.28 -3.15
N ALA A 67 -11.44 -4.77 -4.19
CA ALA A 67 -11.40 -6.20 -4.46
C ALA A 67 -10.43 -6.90 -3.50
N GLY A 68 -10.97 -7.83 -2.72
CA GLY A 68 -10.17 -8.63 -1.78
C GLY A 68 -9.33 -9.71 -2.47
N PRO A 69 -8.52 -10.43 -1.67
CA PRO A 69 -7.73 -11.55 -2.16
C PRO A 69 -8.64 -12.65 -2.74
N VAL A 70 -8.26 -13.17 -3.90
CA VAL A 70 -8.99 -14.24 -4.58
C VAL A 70 -8.48 -15.62 -4.11
N SER A 71 -9.31 -16.64 -4.29
CA SER A 71 -8.86 -18.03 -4.09
C SER A 71 -7.79 -18.37 -5.13
N MET A 72 -6.66 -18.90 -4.69
CA MET A 72 -5.51 -19.17 -5.55
C MET A 72 -4.83 -20.49 -5.21
N THR A 73 -4.06 -20.99 -6.16
CA THR A 73 -3.08 -22.06 -5.93
C THR A 73 -1.80 -21.45 -5.38
N ASP A 74 -1.21 -22.08 -4.36
CA ASP A 74 0.12 -21.65 -3.87
C ASP A 74 1.19 -22.04 -4.88
N CYS A 75 1.60 -21.06 -5.70
CA CYS A 75 2.62 -21.24 -6.73
C CYS A 75 4.06 -21.29 -6.19
N GLN A 76 4.27 -21.08 -4.90
CA GLN A 76 5.58 -21.21 -4.24
C GLN A 76 5.81 -22.63 -3.67
N ALA A 77 4.77 -23.45 -3.59
CA ALA A 77 4.90 -24.80 -3.11
C ALA A 77 5.81 -25.64 -4.03
N ALA A 78 6.68 -26.47 -3.46
CA ALA A 78 7.70 -27.23 -4.20
C ALA A 78 7.16 -28.15 -5.31
N ALA A 79 5.88 -28.54 -5.23
CA ALA A 79 5.20 -29.38 -6.23
C ALA A 79 4.15 -28.59 -7.04
N ALA A 80 4.14 -27.27 -6.95
CA ALA A 80 3.17 -26.44 -7.66
C ALA A 80 3.42 -26.51 -9.18
N ASN A 81 2.35 -26.76 -9.92
CA ASN A 81 2.37 -26.75 -11.38
C ASN A 81 1.40 -25.64 -11.86
N CYS A 82 1.77 -24.38 -11.60
CA CYS A 82 0.92 -23.26 -11.91
C CYS A 82 0.94 -22.91 -13.40
N THR A 83 -0.26 -22.70 -13.95
CA THR A 83 -0.41 -22.07 -15.25
C THR A 83 -0.10 -20.56 -15.15
N PRO A 84 0.15 -19.87 -16.27
CA PRO A 84 0.29 -18.42 -16.25
C PRO A 84 -0.90 -17.67 -15.63
N GLY A 85 -2.13 -18.20 -15.76
CA GLY A 85 -3.33 -17.65 -15.12
C GLY A 85 -3.34 -17.86 -13.61
N ASP A 86 -2.92 -19.05 -13.12
CA ASP A 86 -2.76 -19.31 -11.69
C ASP A 86 -1.72 -18.37 -11.08
N MET A 87 -0.63 -18.11 -11.81
CA MET A 87 0.40 -17.17 -11.39
C MET A 87 -0.15 -15.75 -11.27
N ALA A 88 -1.00 -15.30 -12.20
CA ALA A 88 -1.62 -13.98 -12.11
C ALA A 88 -2.52 -13.83 -10.86
N ASN A 89 -3.32 -14.86 -10.55
CA ASN A 89 -4.13 -14.88 -9.32
C ASN A 89 -3.27 -14.90 -8.06
N PHE A 90 -2.17 -15.63 -8.08
CA PHE A 90 -1.22 -15.70 -6.99
C PHE A 90 -0.56 -14.34 -6.75
N ASP A 91 -0.06 -13.70 -7.81
CA ASP A 91 0.56 -12.38 -7.77
C ASP A 91 -0.39 -11.32 -7.22
N LEU A 92 -1.62 -11.25 -7.75
CA LEU A 92 -2.64 -10.31 -7.29
C LEU A 92 -2.99 -10.53 -5.82
N THR A 93 -3.17 -11.78 -5.40
CA THR A 93 -3.50 -12.07 -4.00
C THR A 93 -2.38 -11.69 -3.05
N GLN A 94 -1.13 -12.05 -3.37
CA GLN A 94 0.03 -11.63 -2.58
C GLN A 94 0.14 -10.11 -2.51
N TRP A 95 -0.07 -9.44 -3.63
CA TRP A 95 0.01 -7.99 -3.71
C TRP A 95 -1.08 -7.32 -2.86
N VAL A 96 -2.34 -7.74 -2.98
CA VAL A 96 -3.47 -7.22 -2.20
C VAL A 96 -3.26 -7.45 -0.70
N CYS A 97 -2.81 -8.64 -0.30
CA CYS A 97 -2.45 -8.91 1.09
C CYS A 97 -1.31 -8.00 1.57
N GLY A 98 -0.36 -7.71 0.69
CA GLY A 98 0.77 -6.83 0.98
C GLY A 98 0.39 -5.35 1.16
N LEU A 99 -0.78 -4.91 0.70
CA LEU A 99 -1.22 -3.52 0.87
C LEU A 99 -1.67 -3.19 2.30
N GLY A 100 -2.39 -4.11 2.98
CA GLY A 100 -2.70 -3.96 4.40
C GLY A 100 -4.17 -3.99 4.80
N ASN A 101 -5.12 -3.69 3.91
CA ASN A 101 -6.55 -3.71 4.22
C ASN A 101 -7.06 -5.12 4.58
N TRP A 102 -6.44 -6.14 3.99
CA TRP A 102 -6.90 -7.53 4.04
C TRP A 102 -6.12 -8.41 5.03
N ASN A 103 -5.34 -7.80 5.93
CA ASN A 103 -4.48 -8.51 6.89
C ASN A 103 -5.20 -9.56 7.75
N GLU A 104 -6.49 -9.35 8.02
CA GLU A 104 -7.28 -10.23 8.88
C GLU A 104 -8.05 -11.31 8.09
N THR A 105 -7.92 -11.35 6.77
CA THR A 105 -8.54 -12.42 5.96
C THR A 105 -7.78 -13.73 6.11
N ALA A 106 -8.52 -14.85 6.09
CA ALA A 106 -7.91 -16.17 6.18
C ALA A 106 -6.85 -16.44 5.10
N THR A 107 -7.06 -15.90 3.90
CA THR A 107 -6.12 -16.02 2.78
C THR A 107 -4.79 -15.34 3.09
N CYS A 108 -4.81 -14.08 3.51
CA CYS A 108 -3.58 -13.33 3.83
C CYS A 108 -2.86 -13.90 5.06
N GLN A 109 -3.62 -14.37 6.05
CA GLN A 109 -3.07 -15.04 7.24
C GLN A 109 -2.39 -16.37 6.89
N ALA A 110 -2.97 -17.17 5.96
CA ALA A 110 -2.39 -18.43 5.53
C ALA A 110 -1.01 -18.25 4.88
N PHE A 111 -0.79 -17.13 4.19
CA PHE A 111 0.52 -16.77 3.60
C PHE A 111 1.42 -15.96 4.53
N ASN A 112 0.94 -15.65 5.76
CA ASN A 112 1.66 -14.82 6.73
C ASN A 112 2.12 -13.47 6.15
N ILE A 113 1.30 -12.88 5.27
CA ILE A 113 1.55 -11.58 4.64
C ILE A 113 0.80 -10.51 5.43
N ARG A 114 1.51 -9.45 5.81
CA ARG A 114 0.95 -8.25 6.45
C ARG A 114 1.49 -7.01 5.77
N GLY A 115 0.58 -6.20 5.25
CA GLY A 115 0.94 -4.95 4.60
C GLY A 115 1.21 -3.82 5.61
N PRO A 116 2.12 -2.90 5.28
CA PRO A 116 2.50 -1.78 6.14
C PRO A 116 1.57 -0.57 6.03
N LEU A 117 0.69 -0.53 5.01
CA LEU A 117 -0.19 0.61 4.79
C LEU A 117 -1.43 0.51 5.70
N GLY A 118 -1.83 1.64 6.27
CA GLY A 118 -3.07 1.70 7.05
C GLY A 118 -4.29 1.60 6.15
N GLU A 119 -5.09 0.55 6.28
CA GLU A 119 -6.24 0.29 5.41
C GLU A 119 -5.87 0.37 3.92
N GLY A 120 -4.64 -0.07 3.58
CA GLY A 120 -4.09 0.03 2.23
C GLY A 120 -4.83 -0.86 1.25
N ASP A 121 -5.30 -0.27 0.16
CA ASP A 121 -6.04 -0.93 -0.90
C ASP A 121 -5.49 -0.53 -2.26
N GLY A 122 -5.80 -1.29 -3.31
CA GLY A 122 -5.27 -0.99 -4.63
C GLY A 122 -6.12 -1.49 -5.78
N SER A 123 -5.90 -0.87 -6.94
CA SER A 123 -6.48 -1.29 -8.21
C SER A 123 -5.42 -1.38 -9.30
N VAL A 124 -5.64 -2.29 -10.22
CA VAL A 124 -4.85 -2.45 -11.44
C VAL A 124 -5.79 -2.38 -12.62
N GLN A 125 -5.52 -1.47 -13.54
CA GLN A 125 -6.28 -1.32 -14.77
C GLN A 125 -5.36 -1.45 -15.98
N ILE A 126 -5.71 -2.34 -16.89
CA ILE A 126 -5.00 -2.59 -18.13
C ILE A 126 -5.87 -2.07 -19.28
N THR A 127 -5.38 -1.08 -20.01
CA THR A 127 -6.13 -0.41 -21.06
C THR A 127 -5.36 -0.49 -22.37
N PRO A 128 -5.96 -1.03 -23.45
CA PRO A 128 -5.36 -0.98 -24.78
C PRO A 128 -5.18 0.47 -25.24
N ASN A 129 -4.02 0.79 -25.79
CA ASN A 129 -3.69 2.11 -26.32
C ASN A 129 -2.98 1.96 -27.66
N GLY A 130 -3.76 1.82 -28.73
CA GLY A 130 -3.25 1.52 -30.06
C GLY A 130 -2.55 0.17 -30.14
N SER A 131 -1.27 0.15 -30.49
CA SER A 131 -0.43 -1.06 -30.52
C SER A 131 0.19 -1.41 -29.16
N ASN A 132 0.05 -0.54 -28.17
CA ASN A 132 0.60 -0.68 -26.82
C ASN A 132 -0.52 -0.91 -25.81
N VAL A 133 -0.15 -1.32 -24.63
CA VAL A 133 -1.07 -1.46 -23.49
C VAL A 133 -0.56 -0.61 -22.34
N THR A 134 -1.44 0.24 -21.82
CA THR A 134 -1.15 1.05 -20.64
C THR A 134 -1.65 0.33 -19.40
N ILE A 135 -0.76 0.17 -18.43
CA ILE A 135 -1.09 -0.31 -17.07
C ILE A 135 -1.20 0.91 -16.19
N THR A 136 -2.30 1.03 -15.45
CA THR A 136 -2.47 2.03 -14.40
C THR A 136 -2.68 1.32 -13.07
N VAL A 137 -1.82 1.59 -12.11
CA VAL A 137 -1.89 1.07 -10.74
C VAL A 137 -2.21 2.24 -9.81
N ASN A 138 -3.27 2.08 -9.02
CA ASN A 138 -3.60 3.01 -7.94
C ASN A 138 -3.48 2.29 -6.62
N ILE A 139 -2.86 2.93 -5.64
CA ILE A 139 -2.77 2.47 -4.26
C ILE A 139 -3.29 3.59 -3.37
N SER A 140 -4.24 3.28 -2.51
CA SER A 140 -4.81 4.20 -1.53
C SER A 140 -4.57 3.69 -0.12
N TRP A 141 -4.37 4.59 0.84
CA TRP A 141 -4.19 4.26 2.25
C TRP A 141 -4.64 5.40 3.15
N VAL A 142 -4.85 5.10 4.41
CA VAL A 142 -5.18 6.10 5.43
C VAL A 142 -3.89 6.69 5.98
N ASP A 143 -3.62 7.95 5.66
CA ASP A 143 -2.46 8.71 6.16
C ASP A 143 -2.78 9.44 7.47
N ASP A 144 -3.94 10.08 7.57
CA ASP A 144 -4.37 10.80 8.75
C ASP A 144 -5.45 10.05 9.54
N ARG A 145 -5.03 9.33 10.58
CA ARG A 145 -5.92 8.56 11.47
C ARG A 145 -6.63 9.42 12.53
N THR A 146 -6.31 10.70 12.61
CA THR A 146 -6.95 11.63 13.57
C THR A 146 -8.28 12.17 13.04
N ARG A 147 -8.57 12.02 11.74
CA ARG A 147 -9.82 12.43 11.12
C ARG A 147 -10.88 11.36 11.23
N ASP A 148 -12.15 11.77 11.16
CA ASP A 148 -13.28 10.86 11.23
C ASP A 148 -13.28 9.86 10.07
N VAL A 149 -13.80 8.66 10.33
CA VAL A 149 -13.99 7.63 9.31
C VAL A 149 -14.97 8.16 8.26
N GLY A 150 -14.53 8.19 7.00
CA GLY A 150 -15.30 8.75 5.88
C GLY A 150 -14.89 10.15 5.45
N ASP A 151 -13.98 10.84 6.17
CA ASP A 151 -13.37 12.06 5.64
C ASP A 151 -12.41 11.69 4.49
N ALA A 152 -12.74 12.13 3.28
CA ALA A 152 -11.95 11.87 2.08
C ALA A 152 -10.50 12.42 2.17
N ASN A 153 -10.28 13.44 3.01
CA ASN A 153 -8.94 14.02 3.18
C ASN A 153 -7.99 13.17 4.04
N ARG A 154 -8.47 12.07 4.64
CA ARG A 154 -7.60 11.12 5.36
C ARG A 154 -7.00 10.06 4.45
N ILE A 155 -7.52 9.94 3.21
CA ILE A 155 -7.06 8.94 2.25
C ILE A 155 -6.07 9.59 1.28
N GLU A 156 -4.88 9.05 1.26
CA GLU A 156 -3.87 9.36 0.24
C GLU A 156 -3.94 8.33 -0.88
N THR A 157 -3.65 8.78 -2.10
CA THR A 157 -3.63 7.91 -3.27
C THR A 157 -2.34 8.13 -4.06
N PHE A 158 -1.68 7.04 -4.41
CA PHE A 158 -0.54 7.01 -5.32
C PHE A 158 -0.95 6.34 -6.61
N THR A 159 -0.70 7.00 -7.73
CA THR A 159 -1.00 6.49 -9.07
C THR A 159 0.27 6.43 -9.90
N VAL A 160 0.49 5.30 -10.56
CA VAL A 160 1.55 5.15 -11.54
C VAL A 160 0.99 4.53 -12.81
N SER A 161 1.46 5.00 -13.96
CA SER A 161 1.14 4.41 -15.26
C SER A 161 2.42 3.98 -15.97
N SER A 162 2.37 2.82 -16.60
CA SER A 162 3.47 2.24 -17.36
C SER A 162 2.93 1.64 -18.65
N VAL A 163 3.81 1.42 -19.61
CA VAL A 163 3.50 0.70 -20.85
C VAL A 163 4.08 -0.70 -20.75
N LEU A 164 3.31 -1.69 -21.20
CA LEU A 164 3.73 -3.09 -21.27
C LEU A 164 4.30 -3.39 -22.64
#